data_c17ba2c9308c6d8de842e17db8ae3f93
#
_entry.id   c17ba2c9308c6d8de842e17db8ae3f93
#
_cell.length_a   1.000
_cell.length_b   1.000
_cell.length_c   1.000
_cell.angle_alpha   90.00
_cell.angle_beta   90.00
_cell.angle_gamma   90.00
#
_symmetry.space_group_name_H-M   'P 1'
#
loop_
_entity.id
_entity.type
_entity.pdbx_description
1 polymer ?
#
loop_
_entity_poly.entity_id
_entity_poly.type
_entity_poly.pdbx_seq_one_letter_code
_entity_poly.pdbx_strand_id
1 'polypeptide(L)'
;MQNPEPAHGVVLVADDEAGVRALARRILEGNGYGVIEAADGAEAVAIVESHACVDFLIADLDMPVMRGEEMARRIRALRPEIRVLYVTAHSEQLFTDRPELIDGEAFLDKPFTVRGLLEAVSLLKTGHIGDPSAVPAAVTTADEDSPVRRWWRKMKGLDPQ
;
A
#
# COMPACT_ATOMS: atom_id res chain seq x y z
N MET A 1 -15.25 -27.86 2.92
CA MET A 1 -14.76 -26.95 3.98
C MET A 1 -14.64 -25.56 3.38
N GLN A 2 -15.46 -24.65 3.81
CA GLN A 2 -15.28 -23.25 3.47
C GLN A 2 -14.12 -22.73 4.32
N ASN A 3 -13.09 -22.17 3.67
CA ASN A 3 -12.12 -21.36 4.38
C ASN A 3 -12.88 -20.24 5.09
N PRO A 4 -12.66 -20.00 6.38
CA PRO A 4 -13.25 -18.87 7.05
C PRO A 4 -12.88 -17.60 6.28
N GLU A 5 -13.86 -16.73 6.08
CA GLU A 5 -13.58 -15.43 5.49
C GLU A 5 -12.50 -14.71 6.30
N PRO A 6 -11.54 -14.07 5.66
CA PRO A 6 -10.48 -13.37 6.37
C PRO A 6 -11.08 -12.27 7.26
N ALA A 7 -10.71 -12.27 8.53
CA ALA A 7 -11.30 -11.39 9.55
C ALA A 7 -11.11 -9.90 9.26
N HIS A 8 -10.08 -9.53 8.48
CA HIS A 8 -9.69 -8.15 8.25
C HIS A 8 -9.76 -7.70 6.79
N GLY A 9 -10.22 -8.57 5.90
CA GLY A 9 -10.36 -8.26 4.48
C GLY A 9 -9.32 -8.95 3.61
N VAL A 10 -9.42 -8.72 2.30
CA VAL A 10 -8.56 -9.32 1.28
C VAL A 10 -7.63 -8.27 0.69
N VAL A 11 -6.35 -8.59 0.64
CA VAL A 11 -5.28 -7.75 0.09
C VAL A 11 -4.76 -8.35 -1.21
N LEU A 12 -4.76 -7.58 -2.28
CA LEU A 12 -4.07 -7.91 -3.51
C LEU A 12 -2.65 -7.33 -3.45
N VAL A 13 -1.64 -8.18 -3.50
CA VAL A 13 -0.23 -7.80 -3.48
C VAL A 13 0.34 -7.91 -4.88
N ALA A 14 0.65 -6.78 -5.50
CA ALA A 14 1.24 -6.69 -6.82
C ALA A 14 2.69 -6.21 -6.73
N ASP A 15 3.63 -7.10 -6.99
CA ASP A 15 5.07 -6.85 -6.97
C ASP A 15 5.75 -7.85 -7.92
N ASP A 16 6.72 -7.42 -8.70
CA ASP A 16 7.45 -8.30 -9.62
C ASP A 16 8.48 -9.19 -8.89
N GLU A 17 8.85 -8.85 -7.66
CA GLU A 17 9.74 -9.63 -6.83
C GLU A 17 8.97 -10.70 -6.03
N ALA A 18 9.17 -11.98 -6.38
CA ALA A 18 8.51 -13.10 -5.69
C ALA A 18 8.81 -13.13 -4.18
N GLY A 19 10.02 -12.77 -3.77
CA GLY A 19 10.41 -12.72 -2.36
C GLY A 19 9.63 -11.68 -1.56
N VAL A 20 9.38 -10.52 -2.15
CA VAL A 20 8.58 -9.45 -1.53
C VAL A 20 7.11 -9.88 -1.40
N ARG A 21 6.54 -10.48 -2.45
CA ARG A 21 5.17 -11.02 -2.40
C ARG A 21 5.03 -12.07 -1.30
N ALA A 22 5.97 -13.02 -1.23
CA ALA A 22 5.96 -14.07 -0.22
C ALA A 22 6.06 -13.53 1.21
N LEU A 23 6.91 -12.53 1.43
CA LEU A 23 7.05 -11.86 2.72
C LEU A 23 5.75 -11.13 3.12
N ALA A 24 5.21 -10.33 2.23
CA ALA A 24 3.96 -9.61 2.47
C ALA A 24 2.80 -10.58 2.75
N ARG A 25 2.68 -11.65 1.98
CA ARG A 25 1.69 -12.69 2.20
C ARG A 25 1.80 -13.32 3.58
N ARG A 26 3.01 -13.71 3.97
CA ARG A 26 3.25 -14.34 5.28
C ARG A 26 2.86 -13.41 6.44
N ILE A 27 3.22 -12.13 6.34
CA ILE A 27 2.88 -11.14 7.35
C ILE A 27 1.37 -10.94 7.45
N LEU A 28 0.71 -10.74 6.33
CA LEU A 28 -0.70 -10.41 6.26
C LEU A 28 -1.59 -11.60 6.64
N GLU A 29 -1.33 -12.79 6.11
CA GLU A 29 -2.08 -14.01 6.46
C GLU A 29 -1.92 -14.36 7.94
N GLY A 30 -0.73 -14.17 8.51
CA GLY A 30 -0.49 -14.34 9.94
C GLY A 30 -1.26 -13.39 10.85
N ASN A 31 -1.85 -12.33 10.28
CA ASN A 31 -2.58 -11.29 11.00
C ASN A 31 -4.05 -11.14 10.53
N GLY A 32 -4.61 -12.18 9.96
CA GLY A 32 -6.04 -12.26 9.66
C GLY A 32 -6.49 -11.66 8.34
N TYR A 33 -5.57 -11.32 7.43
CA TYR A 33 -5.89 -10.89 6.07
C TYR A 33 -5.87 -12.07 5.10
N GLY A 34 -6.76 -12.04 4.11
CA GLY A 34 -6.62 -12.89 2.93
C GLY A 34 -5.66 -12.21 1.93
N VAL A 35 -4.85 -12.99 1.21
CA VAL A 35 -3.89 -12.45 0.26
C VAL A 35 -4.03 -13.10 -1.10
N ILE A 36 -4.07 -12.27 -2.14
CA ILE A 36 -3.97 -12.67 -3.54
C ILE A 36 -2.70 -12.02 -4.08
N GLU A 37 -1.90 -12.76 -4.84
CA GLU A 37 -0.66 -12.27 -5.41
C GLU A 37 -0.79 -12.02 -6.91
N ALA A 38 -0.14 -10.95 -7.38
CA ALA A 38 0.05 -10.66 -8.80
C ALA A 38 1.53 -10.35 -9.06
N ALA A 39 2.09 -10.90 -10.11
CA ALA A 39 3.50 -10.71 -10.48
C ALA A 39 3.72 -9.46 -11.35
N ASP A 40 2.67 -8.89 -11.89
CA ASP A 40 2.69 -7.67 -12.69
C ASP A 40 1.35 -6.93 -12.63
N GLY A 41 1.33 -5.73 -13.20
CA GLY A 41 0.15 -4.88 -13.18
C GLY A 41 -1.01 -5.41 -14.02
N ALA A 42 -0.73 -6.08 -15.14
CA ALA A 42 -1.77 -6.66 -15.99
C ALA A 42 -2.48 -7.83 -15.30
N GLU A 43 -1.73 -8.68 -14.62
CA GLU A 43 -2.28 -9.76 -13.79
C GLU A 43 -3.14 -9.21 -12.66
N ALA A 44 -2.69 -8.16 -11.98
CA ALA A 44 -3.44 -7.51 -10.90
C ALA A 44 -4.78 -6.96 -11.40
N VAL A 45 -4.80 -6.27 -12.53
CA VAL A 45 -6.03 -5.77 -13.16
C VAL A 45 -6.97 -6.91 -13.50
N ALA A 46 -6.47 -7.99 -14.12
CA ALA A 46 -7.27 -9.16 -14.47
C ALA A 46 -7.89 -9.85 -13.24
N ILE A 47 -7.14 -9.91 -12.14
CA ILE A 47 -7.64 -10.46 -10.86
C ILE A 47 -8.83 -9.62 -10.35
N VAL A 48 -8.71 -8.31 -10.35
CA VAL A 48 -9.80 -7.42 -9.89
C VAL A 48 -11.03 -7.50 -10.81
N GLU A 49 -10.83 -7.64 -12.10
CA GLU A 49 -11.92 -7.86 -13.06
C GLU A 49 -12.71 -9.15 -12.78
N SER A 50 -12.03 -10.20 -12.33
CA SER A 50 -12.61 -11.53 -12.10
C SER A 50 -13.08 -11.78 -10.66
N HIS A 51 -12.56 -11.05 -9.67
CA HIS A 51 -12.85 -11.24 -8.26
C HIS A 51 -13.67 -10.10 -7.66
N ALA A 52 -14.74 -10.46 -6.92
CA ALA A 52 -15.62 -9.48 -6.29
C ALA A 52 -15.05 -8.86 -5.00
N CYS A 53 -14.07 -9.51 -4.35
CA CYS A 53 -13.68 -9.21 -2.97
C CYS A 53 -12.19 -8.88 -2.85
N VAL A 54 -11.80 -7.68 -3.27
CA VAL A 54 -10.49 -7.11 -2.95
C VAL A 54 -10.72 -5.77 -2.24
N ASP A 55 -10.25 -5.65 -1.02
CA ASP A 55 -10.43 -4.47 -0.18
C ASP A 55 -9.26 -3.51 -0.26
N PHE A 56 -8.04 -4.05 -0.38
CA PHE A 56 -6.79 -3.30 -0.40
C PHE A 56 -5.91 -3.75 -1.55
N LEU A 57 -5.20 -2.79 -2.12
CA LEU A 57 -4.13 -3.03 -3.09
C LEU A 57 -2.80 -2.61 -2.48
N ILE A 58 -1.83 -3.51 -2.46
CA ILE A 58 -0.43 -3.18 -2.21
C ILE A 58 0.27 -3.19 -3.57
N ALA A 59 0.77 -2.05 -3.98
CA ALA A 59 1.32 -1.83 -5.30
C ALA A 59 2.79 -1.43 -5.26
N ASP A 60 3.66 -2.24 -5.85
CA ASP A 60 5.01 -1.81 -6.18
C ASP A 60 4.96 -0.80 -7.33
N LEU A 61 5.65 0.32 -7.18
CA LEU A 61 5.70 1.35 -8.22
C LEU A 61 6.58 0.98 -9.40
N ASP A 62 7.66 0.25 -9.14
CA ASP A 62 8.72 -0.03 -10.09
C ASP A 62 8.57 -1.41 -10.75
N MET A 63 7.42 -1.66 -11.35
CA MET A 63 7.19 -2.90 -12.11
C MET A 63 7.43 -2.70 -13.61
N PRO A 64 7.93 -3.73 -14.31
CA PRO A 64 8.03 -3.68 -15.78
C PRO A 64 6.65 -3.68 -16.43
N VAL A 65 6.56 -3.17 -17.65
CA VAL A 65 5.38 -3.15 -18.52
C VAL A 65 4.29 -2.18 -18.05
N MET A 66 3.85 -2.26 -16.81
CA MET A 66 2.85 -1.36 -16.24
C MET A 66 3.31 -0.87 -14.87
N ARG A 67 3.48 0.44 -14.73
CA ARG A 67 3.85 1.05 -13.45
C ARG A 67 2.71 0.92 -12.44
N GLY A 68 3.07 0.87 -11.15
CA GLY A 68 2.10 0.72 -10.07
C GLY A 68 1.02 1.79 -10.04
N GLU A 69 1.34 3.02 -10.43
CA GLU A 69 0.37 4.12 -10.51
C GLU A 69 -0.68 3.90 -11.59
N GLU A 70 -0.28 3.44 -12.76
CA GLU A 70 -1.20 3.10 -13.85
C GLU A 70 -2.10 1.92 -13.47
N MET A 71 -1.51 0.89 -12.86
CA MET A 71 -2.26 -0.25 -12.33
C MET A 71 -3.31 0.20 -11.31
N ALA A 72 -2.92 1.03 -10.34
CA ALA A 72 -3.84 1.54 -9.33
C ALA A 72 -4.97 2.36 -9.95
N ARG A 73 -4.67 3.19 -10.93
CA ARG A 73 -5.68 3.97 -11.66
C ARG A 73 -6.71 3.06 -12.37
N ARG A 74 -6.25 2.02 -13.04
CA ARG A 74 -7.11 1.04 -13.72
C ARG A 74 -7.97 0.26 -12.73
N ILE A 75 -7.37 -0.17 -11.63
CA ILE A 75 -8.08 -0.89 -10.58
C ILE A 75 -9.14 0.00 -9.90
N ARG A 76 -8.83 1.27 -9.67
CA ARG A 76 -9.81 2.22 -9.13
C ARG A 76 -10.97 2.50 -10.08
N ALA A 77 -10.76 2.46 -11.37
CA ALA A 77 -11.85 2.56 -12.34
C ALA A 77 -12.85 1.39 -12.20
N LEU A 78 -12.36 0.22 -11.79
CA LEU A 78 -13.16 -0.98 -11.52
C LEU A 78 -13.73 -1.02 -10.10
N ARG A 79 -12.97 -0.52 -9.14
CA ARG A 79 -13.28 -0.51 -7.71
C ARG A 79 -12.94 0.85 -7.10
N PRO A 80 -13.83 1.85 -7.21
CA PRO A 80 -13.56 3.22 -6.73
C PRO A 80 -13.25 3.32 -5.25
N GLU A 81 -13.76 2.40 -4.43
CA GLU A 81 -13.56 2.35 -2.99
C GLU A 81 -12.28 1.63 -2.55
N ILE A 82 -11.52 1.04 -3.47
CA ILE A 82 -10.28 0.32 -3.12
C ILE A 82 -9.24 1.26 -2.53
N ARG A 83 -8.59 0.81 -1.49
CA ARG A 83 -7.52 1.55 -0.82
C ARG A 83 -6.18 1.03 -1.27
N VAL A 84 -5.24 1.92 -1.50
CA VAL A 84 -3.96 1.60 -2.13
C VAL A 84 -2.80 1.96 -1.21
N LEU A 85 -1.95 0.97 -0.95
CA LEU A 85 -0.64 1.16 -0.33
C LEU A 85 0.43 1.02 -1.42
N TYR A 86 1.12 2.11 -1.72
CA TYR A 86 2.29 2.07 -2.60
C TYR A 86 3.52 1.66 -1.81
N VAL A 87 4.26 0.70 -2.32
CA VAL A 87 5.53 0.23 -1.75
C VAL A 87 6.62 0.45 -2.77
N THR A 88 7.68 1.17 -2.41
CA THR A 88 8.74 1.51 -3.35
C THR A 88 10.10 1.66 -2.67
N ALA A 89 11.17 1.30 -3.37
CA ALA A 89 12.53 1.62 -2.98
C ALA A 89 12.94 3.07 -3.37
N HIS A 90 12.10 3.75 -4.18
CA HIS A 90 12.39 5.06 -4.77
C HIS A 90 11.29 6.08 -4.50
N SER A 91 10.94 6.26 -3.24
CA SER A 91 9.89 7.20 -2.81
C SER A 91 10.14 8.66 -3.24
N GLU A 92 11.40 9.05 -3.38
CA GLU A 92 11.77 10.42 -3.80
C GLU A 92 11.24 10.79 -5.18
N GLN A 93 11.28 9.87 -6.14
CA GLN A 93 10.76 10.11 -7.48
C GLN A 93 9.26 10.30 -7.50
N LEU A 94 8.56 9.52 -6.68
CA LEU A 94 7.11 9.60 -6.60
C LEU A 94 6.65 10.96 -6.09
N PHE A 95 7.30 11.50 -5.07
CA PHE A 95 6.95 12.82 -4.51
C PHE A 95 7.34 13.99 -5.41
N THR A 96 8.25 13.77 -6.35
CA THR A 96 8.57 14.76 -7.38
C THR A 96 7.46 14.83 -8.43
N ASP A 97 6.96 13.68 -8.84
CA ASP A 97 5.95 13.56 -9.90
C ASP A 97 4.51 13.77 -9.39
N ARG A 98 4.26 13.39 -8.13
CA ARG A 98 2.96 13.51 -7.48
C ARG A 98 3.12 14.03 -6.04
N PRO A 99 3.10 15.33 -5.83
CA PRO A 99 3.28 15.93 -4.51
C PRO A 99 2.12 15.68 -3.54
N GLU A 100 0.98 15.21 -4.04
CA GLU A 100 -0.22 14.97 -3.24
C GLU A 100 -0.77 13.56 -3.43
N LEU A 101 -1.08 12.92 -2.31
CA LEU A 101 -1.88 11.68 -2.29
C LEU A 101 -3.35 12.01 -2.33
N ILE A 102 -4.12 11.16 -2.99
CA ILE A 102 -5.57 11.18 -2.89
C ILE A 102 -6.04 10.37 -1.68
N ASP A 103 -7.26 10.65 -1.23
CA ASP A 103 -7.87 9.91 -0.12
C ASP A 103 -7.87 8.39 -0.39
N GLY A 104 -7.49 7.63 0.61
CA GLY A 104 -7.37 6.17 0.51
C GLY A 104 -6.04 5.67 -0.07
N GLU A 105 -5.03 6.54 -0.19
CA GLU A 105 -3.66 6.16 -0.54
C GLU A 105 -2.71 6.30 0.64
N ALA A 106 -1.73 5.42 0.72
CA ALA A 106 -0.62 5.49 1.65
C ALA A 106 0.67 5.00 1.00
N PHE A 107 1.79 5.23 1.67
CA PHE A 107 3.13 4.85 1.20
C PHE A 107 3.90 4.08 2.23
N LEU A 108 4.75 3.18 1.77
CA LEU A 108 5.70 2.43 2.56
C LEU A 108 7.01 2.28 1.78
N ASP A 109 8.12 2.64 2.40
CA ASP A 109 9.45 2.46 1.82
C ASP A 109 9.91 1.00 1.91
N LYS A 110 10.59 0.52 0.88
CA LYS A 110 11.34 -0.74 0.92
C LYS A 110 12.76 -0.49 1.45
N PRO A 111 13.31 -1.38 2.25
CA PRO A 111 12.70 -2.56 2.85
C PRO A 111 11.73 -2.20 3.98
N PHE A 112 10.61 -2.90 4.06
CA PHE A 112 9.65 -2.70 5.14
C PHE A 112 9.80 -3.76 6.26
N THR A 113 9.37 -3.40 7.46
CA THR A 113 9.28 -4.30 8.60
C THR A 113 7.89 -4.93 8.68
N VAL A 114 7.76 -6.03 9.43
CA VAL A 114 6.45 -6.63 9.76
C VAL A 114 5.51 -5.59 10.33
N ARG A 115 5.98 -4.85 11.32
CA ARG A 115 5.21 -3.80 11.99
C ARG A 115 4.83 -2.67 11.04
N GLY A 116 5.78 -2.23 10.21
CA GLY A 116 5.54 -1.16 9.24
C GLY A 116 4.44 -1.50 8.25
N LEU A 117 4.45 -2.71 7.69
CA LEU A 117 3.43 -3.16 6.76
C LEU A 117 2.05 -3.25 7.44
N LEU A 118 1.97 -3.84 8.62
CA LEU A 118 0.71 -3.99 9.35
C LEU A 118 0.11 -2.65 9.77
N GLU A 119 0.91 -1.71 10.21
CA GLU A 119 0.45 -0.37 10.55
C GLU A 119 -0.04 0.39 9.32
N ALA A 120 0.68 0.29 8.20
CA ALA A 120 0.28 0.94 6.96
C ALA A 120 -1.09 0.43 6.46
N VAL A 121 -1.31 -0.88 6.46
CA VAL A 121 -2.59 -1.48 6.07
C VAL A 121 -3.69 -1.13 7.08
N SER A 122 -3.40 -1.12 8.36
CA SER A 122 -4.34 -0.72 9.40
C SER A 122 -4.80 0.73 9.26
N LEU A 123 -3.90 1.63 8.92
CA LEU A 123 -4.23 3.03 8.64
C LEU A 123 -5.17 3.18 7.46
N LEU A 124 -4.92 2.44 6.39
CA LEU A 124 -5.83 2.40 5.23
C LEU A 124 -7.22 1.91 5.60
N LYS A 125 -7.29 0.90 6.46
CA LYS A 125 -8.55 0.29 6.90
C LYS A 125 -9.41 1.26 7.71
N THR A 126 -8.82 2.01 8.62
CA THR A 126 -9.55 2.89 9.54
C THR A 126 -9.91 4.25 8.95
N GLY A 127 -9.27 4.63 7.84
CA GLY A 127 -9.41 5.98 7.29
C GLY A 127 -8.89 7.07 8.24
N HIS A 128 -8.35 6.68 9.39
CA HIS A 128 -7.80 7.59 10.39
C HIS A 128 -6.34 7.94 10.06
N ILE A 129 -6.17 8.78 9.08
CA ILE A 129 -4.98 9.64 9.02
C ILE A 129 -5.22 10.80 10.02
N GLY A 130 -5.78 10.49 11.18
CA GLY A 130 -6.46 11.49 12.00
C GLY A 130 -5.82 11.82 13.35
N ASP A 131 -4.80 11.11 13.80
CA ASP A 131 -4.09 11.50 15.02
C ASP A 131 -2.71 12.10 14.65
N PRO A 132 -2.55 13.42 14.77
CA PRO A 132 -1.27 14.05 14.49
C PRO A 132 -0.15 13.62 15.45
N SER A 133 -0.48 13.00 16.58
CA SER A 133 0.49 12.50 17.56
C SER A 133 0.95 11.07 17.28
N ALA A 134 0.19 10.31 16.51
CA ALA A 134 0.52 8.95 16.12
C ALA A 134 1.21 8.95 14.74
N VAL A 135 2.50 9.20 14.72
CA VAL A 135 3.30 8.90 13.51
C VAL A 135 3.33 7.39 13.35
N PRO A 136 2.75 6.83 12.28
CA PRO A 136 2.79 5.39 12.07
C PRO A 136 4.22 4.88 12.05
N ALA A 137 4.50 3.71 12.61
CA ALA A 137 5.83 3.12 12.55
C ALA A 137 6.26 2.83 11.10
N ALA A 138 5.30 2.68 10.17
CA ALA A 138 5.58 2.66 8.74
C ALA A 138 6.28 3.92 8.24
N VAL A 139 6.00 5.07 8.87
CA VAL A 139 6.66 6.35 8.60
C VAL A 139 7.92 6.52 9.46
N THR A 140 8.05 5.77 10.56
CA THR A 140 9.17 5.90 11.51
C THR A 140 10.36 4.98 11.24
N THR A 141 10.25 4.01 10.36
CA THR A 141 11.37 3.12 10.01
C THR A 141 12.41 3.78 9.11
N ALA A 142 12.06 4.92 8.54
CA ALA A 142 12.97 5.70 7.73
C ALA A 142 13.60 6.83 8.55
N ASP A 143 14.75 7.28 8.11
CA ASP A 143 15.43 8.49 8.55
C ASP A 143 14.42 9.63 8.78
N GLU A 144 14.65 10.45 9.80
CA GLU A 144 13.80 11.61 10.13
C GLU A 144 13.61 12.57 8.94
N ASP A 145 14.56 12.58 8.01
CA ASP A 145 14.53 13.36 6.78
C ASP A 145 14.00 12.60 5.57
N SER A 146 13.46 11.39 5.77
CA SER A 146 12.93 10.64 4.63
C SER A 146 11.83 11.42 3.89
N PRO A 147 11.71 11.25 2.56
CA PRO A 147 10.68 11.89 1.76
C PRO A 147 9.26 11.60 2.27
N VAL A 148 9.03 10.40 2.77
CA VAL A 148 7.76 9.96 3.35
C VAL A 148 7.44 10.78 4.61
N ARG A 149 8.41 10.99 5.50
CA ARG A 149 8.22 11.81 6.71
C ARG A 149 7.99 13.28 6.38
N ARG A 150 8.77 13.83 5.45
CA ARG A 150 8.57 15.22 4.98
C ARG A 150 7.18 15.41 4.40
N TRP A 151 6.76 14.50 3.53
CA TRP A 151 5.43 14.51 2.96
C TRP A 151 4.35 14.41 4.06
N TRP A 152 4.50 13.50 5.02
CA TRP A 152 3.56 13.31 6.12
C TRP A 152 3.44 14.58 6.99
N ARG A 153 4.57 15.22 7.33
CA ARG A 153 4.58 16.52 8.04
C ARG A 153 3.83 17.60 7.27
N LYS A 154 4.09 17.69 5.97
CA LYS A 154 3.43 18.67 5.09
C LYS A 154 1.92 18.46 5.05
N MET A 155 1.48 17.22 4.90
CA MET A 155 0.06 16.85 4.92
C MET A 155 -0.64 17.24 6.22
N LYS A 156 0.06 17.13 7.35
CA LYS A 156 -0.46 17.44 8.68
C LYS A 156 -0.32 18.90 9.08
N GLY A 157 0.25 19.74 8.24
CA GLY A 157 0.49 21.14 8.57
C GLY A 157 1.49 21.32 9.71
N LEU A 158 2.38 20.34 9.92
CA LEU A 158 3.39 20.36 10.97
C LEU A 158 4.74 20.90 10.52
N ASP A 159 4.88 21.23 9.24
CA ASP A 159 6.08 21.92 8.75
C ASP A 159 6.07 23.38 9.23
N PRO A 160 7.13 23.82 9.90
CA PRO A 160 7.32 25.25 10.16
C PRO A 160 7.46 25.98 8.80
N GLN A 161 6.68 26.98 8.62
CA GLN A 161 6.81 27.88 7.48
C GLN A 161 8.17 28.59 7.45
#